data_5c93bc3a8aeed796e5945872ada7760f
#
_entry.id   5c93bc3a8aeed796e5945872ada7760f
#
_cell.length_a   1.000
_cell.length_b   1.000
_cell.length_c   1.000
_cell.angle_alpha   90.00
_cell.angle_beta   90.00
_cell.angle_gamma   90.00
#
_symmetry.space_group_name_H-M   'P 1'
#
loop_
_entity.id
_entity.type
_entity.pdbx_description
1 polymer ?
#
loop_
_entity_poly.entity_id
_entity_poly.type
_entity_poly.pdbx_seq_one_letter_code
_entity_poly.pdbx_strand_id
1 'polypeptide(L)'
;MNSTPPPQEFFWDDLLEYIDERRVIPVVGAELLTVPDGQGGEAPFIPLLAAKLAERLRLPHLAYAGDDALHQVVCRYIQNGGRREEIYPRIRTLLKELNPAVPPILRALAKIRHFNVFVTTTFDSLLAQALDEERYQGAPRTVSLAYSPNNNQDLPAD
;
A
#
# COMPACT_ATOMS: atom_id res chain seq x y z
N MET A 1 -18.66 -13.42 -32.05
CA MET A 1 -17.20 -13.40 -32.29
C MET A 1 -16.55 -13.77 -30.96
N ASN A 2 -16.18 -15.05 -30.80
CA ASN A 2 -15.48 -15.52 -29.62
C ASN A 2 -14.00 -15.18 -29.79
N SER A 3 -13.53 -14.13 -29.12
CA SER A 3 -12.10 -13.86 -29.02
C SER A 3 -11.53 -14.85 -28.00
N THR A 4 -10.84 -15.87 -28.51
CA THR A 4 -9.99 -16.73 -27.65
C THR A 4 -8.91 -15.82 -27.03
N PRO A 5 -8.74 -15.78 -25.71
CA PRO A 5 -7.64 -15.03 -25.13
C PRO A 5 -6.31 -15.57 -25.67
N PRO A 6 -5.31 -14.72 -25.88
CA PRO A 6 -4.01 -15.17 -26.34
C PRO A 6 -3.42 -16.20 -25.36
N PRO A 7 -2.65 -17.18 -25.84
CA PRO A 7 -1.98 -18.14 -24.97
C PRO A 7 -1.17 -17.40 -23.91
N GLN A 8 -1.27 -17.86 -22.68
CA GLN A 8 -0.70 -17.21 -21.48
C GLN A 8 0.83 -17.03 -21.60
N GLU A 9 1.51 -17.84 -22.39
CA GLU A 9 2.96 -17.77 -22.65
C GLU A 9 3.36 -16.47 -23.36
N PHE A 10 2.63 -16.03 -24.40
CA PHE A 10 2.93 -14.78 -25.12
C PHE A 10 2.76 -13.53 -24.23
N PHE A 11 1.82 -13.56 -23.28
CA PHE A 11 1.62 -12.44 -22.36
C PHE A 11 2.84 -12.17 -21.48
N TRP A 12 3.50 -13.24 -20.99
CA TRP A 12 4.65 -13.08 -20.11
C TRP A 12 5.90 -12.61 -20.89
N ASP A 13 6.09 -13.08 -22.10
CA ASP A 13 7.19 -12.65 -22.97
C ASP A 13 7.05 -11.17 -23.32
N ASP A 14 5.87 -10.73 -23.75
CA ASP A 14 5.58 -9.33 -24.03
C ASP A 14 5.75 -8.45 -22.78
N LEU A 15 5.29 -8.91 -21.62
CA LEU A 15 5.46 -8.18 -20.37
C LEU A 15 6.92 -8.00 -19.98
N LEU A 16 7.74 -9.06 -20.13
CA LEU A 16 9.17 -8.98 -19.85
C LEU A 16 9.87 -7.99 -20.80
N GLU A 17 9.53 -7.98 -22.10
CA GLU A 17 10.04 -7.00 -23.03
C GLU A 17 9.70 -5.57 -22.63
N TYR A 18 8.44 -5.30 -22.25
CA TYR A 18 8.02 -3.97 -21.76
C TYR A 18 8.73 -3.57 -20.46
N ILE A 19 9.02 -4.53 -19.58
CA ILE A 19 9.82 -4.27 -18.37
C ILE A 19 11.24 -3.89 -18.73
N ASP A 20 11.89 -4.63 -19.63
CA ASP A 20 13.25 -4.36 -20.08
C ASP A 20 13.37 -3.00 -20.78
N GLU A 21 12.34 -2.61 -21.53
CA GLU A 21 12.22 -1.29 -22.15
C GLU A 21 11.86 -0.17 -21.16
N ARG A 22 11.64 -0.49 -19.87
CA ARG A 22 11.22 0.46 -18.81
C ARG A 22 9.87 1.14 -19.09
N ARG A 23 8.97 0.48 -19.77
CA ARG A 23 7.63 0.97 -20.15
C ARG A 23 6.55 0.56 -19.16
N VAL A 24 6.89 -0.22 -18.12
CA VAL A 24 5.94 -0.68 -17.10
C VAL A 24 6.06 0.17 -15.86
N ILE A 25 4.92 0.62 -15.35
CA ILE A 25 4.79 1.30 -14.07
C ILE A 25 3.98 0.40 -13.15
N PRO A 26 4.59 -0.19 -12.11
CA PRO A 26 3.85 -0.99 -11.14
C PRO A 26 2.87 -0.14 -10.33
N VAL A 27 1.64 -0.63 -10.20
CA VAL A 27 0.64 -0.07 -9.27
C VAL A 27 0.53 -1.02 -8.09
N VAL A 28 0.83 -0.51 -6.90
CA VAL A 28 0.90 -1.27 -5.65
C VAL A 28 -0.28 -0.91 -4.76
N GLY A 29 -1.07 -1.89 -4.41
CA GLY A 29 -2.23 -1.75 -3.54
C GLY A 29 -2.04 -2.39 -2.16
N ALA A 30 -3.11 -2.35 -1.37
CA ALA A 30 -3.12 -2.85 0.01
C ALA A 30 -2.93 -4.36 0.13
N GLU A 31 -3.18 -5.11 -0.93
CA GLU A 31 -3.03 -6.56 -1.01
C GLU A 31 -1.57 -7.03 -0.81
N LEU A 32 -0.59 -6.16 -1.08
CA LEU A 32 0.83 -6.44 -0.84
C LEU A 32 1.29 -6.04 0.57
N LEU A 33 0.42 -5.42 1.36
CA LEU A 33 0.72 -5.05 2.74
C LEU A 33 0.36 -6.19 3.68
N THR A 34 1.37 -6.99 4.03
CA THR A 34 1.23 -8.10 4.96
C THR A 34 2.08 -7.89 6.21
N VAL A 35 1.69 -8.56 7.29
CA VAL A 35 2.43 -8.58 8.56
C VAL A 35 2.49 -10.01 9.07
N PRO A 36 3.53 -10.38 9.83
CA PRO A 36 3.59 -11.69 10.47
C PRO A 36 2.35 -11.94 11.35
N ASP A 37 1.72 -13.11 11.18
CA ASP A 37 0.53 -13.52 11.95
C ASP A 37 0.87 -14.10 13.34
N GLY A 38 2.15 -14.24 13.65
CA GLY A 38 2.63 -14.87 14.89
C GLY A 38 2.59 -16.40 14.89
N GLN A 39 2.10 -17.03 13.82
CA GLN A 39 2.05 -18.49 13.63
C GLN A 39 2.99 -18.99 12.52
N GLY A 40 3.85 -18.11 12.02
CA GLY A 40 4.79 -18.38 10.93
C GLY A 40 4.24 -18.08 9.54
N GLY A 41 3.05 -17.51 9.43
CA GLY A 41 2.42 -17.01 8.22
C GLY A 41 2.38 -15.48 8.14
N GLU A 42 1.70 -14.99 7.12
CA GLU A 42 1.45 -13.58 6.91
C GLU A 42 -0.06 -13.29 6.91
N ALA A 43 -0.46 -12.19 7.52
CA ALA A 43 -1.84 -11.70 7.54
C ALA A 43 -1.93 -10.32 6.86
N PRO A 44 -3.06 -9.97 6.24
CA PRO A 44 -3.27 -8.64 5.68
C PRO A 44 -3.15 -7.54 6.73
N PHE A 45 -2.41 -6.49 6.42
CA PHE A 45 -2.15 -5.39 7.36
C PHE A 45 -3.38 -4.49 7.58
N ILE A 46 -4.18 -4.24 6.55
CA ILE A 46 -5.33 -3.33 6.63
C ILE A 46 -6.38 -3.78 7.66
N PRO A 47 -6.79 -5.06 7.73
CA PRO A 47 -7.68 -5.53 8.79
C PRO A 47 -7.10 -5.38 10.20
N LEU A 48 -5.80 -5.62 10.38
CA LEU A 48 -5.13 -5.41 11.67
C LEU A 48 -5.18 -3.93 12.07
N LEU A 49 -4.85 -3.02 11.14
CA LEU A 49 -4.90 -1.58 11.37
C LEU A 49 -6.32 -1.12 11.69
N ALA A 50 -7.32 -1.65 10.97
CA ALA A 50 -8.74 -1.38 11.20
C ALA A 50 -9.18 -1.80 12.60
N ALA A 51 -8.81 -3.00 13.04
CA ALA A 51 -9.10 -3.49 14.38
C ALA A 51 -8.49 -2.59 15.46
N LYS A 52 -7.23 -2.19 15.30
CA LYS A 52 -6.54 -1.27 16.22
C LYS A 52 -7.13 0.14 16.23
N LEU A 53 -7.57 0.62 15.07
CA LEU A 53 -8.29 1.90 14.98
C LEU A 53 -9.64 1.83 15.69
N ALA A 54 -10.43 0.77 15.48
CA ALA A 54 -11.71 0.57 16.14
C ALA A 54 -11.58 0.53 17.67
N GLU A 55 -10.57 -0.18 18.18
CA GLU A 55 -10.23 -0.24 19.60
C GLU A 55 -9.92 1.17 20.16
N ARG A 56 -9.09 1.96 19.47
CA ARG A 56 -8.74 3.33 19.85
C ARG A 56 -9.92 4.30 19.79
N LEU A 57 -10.84 4.08 18.85
CA LEU A 57 -12.07 4.85 18.71
C LEU A 57 -13.19 4.40 19.66
N ARG A 58 -12.94 3.36 20.48
CA ARG A 58 -13.92 2.74 21.40
C ARG A 58 -15.18 2.28 20.68
N LEU A 59 -15.03 1.81 19.46
CA LEU A 59 -16.12 1.21 18.70
C LEU A 59 -16.36 -0.23 19.19
N PRO A 60 -17.62 -0.74 19.05
CA PRO A 60 -17.91 -2.13 19.36
C PRO A 60 -16.98 -3.09 18.60
N HIS A 61 -16.59 -4.18 19.24
CA HIS A 61 -15.84 -5.25 18.59
C HIS A 61 -16.71 -5.90 17.51
N LEU A 62 -16.55 -5.45 16.28
CA LEU A 62 -17.10 -6.08 15.08
C LEU A 62 -15.94 -6.68 14.30
N ALA A 63 -16.21 -7.77 13.60
CA ALA A 63 -15.23 -8.34 12.67
C ALA A 63 -15.12 -7.42 11.46
N TYR A 64 -14.17 -6.51 11.48
CA TYR A 64 -13.81 -5.71 10.32
C TYR A 64 -12.85 -6.54 9.45
N ALA A 65 -13.33 -7.01 8.31
CA ALA A 65 -12.60 -7.93 7.44
C ALA A 65 -12.61 -7.42 5.99
N GLY A 66 -11.62 -7.89 5.21
CA GLY A 66 -11.47 -7.51 3.81
C GLY A 66 -10.72 -6.19 3.59
N ASP A 67 -10.59 -5.81 2.34
CA ASP A 67 -9.81 -4.64 1.92
C ASP A 67 -10.48 -3.31 2.32
N ASP A 68 -11.77 -3.33 2.59
CA ASP A 68 -12.57 -2.18 3.02
C ASP A 68 -12.70 -2.06 4.56
N ALA A 69 -12.04 -2.94 5.33
CA ALA A 69 -12.13 -2.97 6.79
C ALA A 69 -11.88 -1.60 7.44
N LEU A 70 -10.86 -0.88 6.97
CA LEU A 70 -10.55 0.46 7.48
C LEU A 70 -11.65 1.47 7.16
N HIS A 71 -12.22 1.40 5.95
CA HIS A 71 -13.35 2.23 5.54
C HIS A 71 -14.57 1.99 6.41
N GLN A 72 -14.89 0.72 6.71
CA GLN A 72 -16.00 0.35 7.58
C GLN A 72 -15.86 0.97 8.98
N VAL A 73 -14.65 0.91 9.58
CA VAL A 73 -14.36 1.54 10.88
C VAL A 73 -14.57 3.04 10.82
N VAL A 74 -14.06 3.70 9.79
CA VAL A 74 -14.18 5.14 9.59
C VAL A 74 -15.65 5.57 9.45
N CYS A 75 -16.40 4.89 8.59
CA CYS A 75 -17.83 5.16 8.40
C CYS A 75 -18.60 4.99 9.70
N ARG A 76 -18.34 3.93 10.45
CA ARG A 76 -18.98 3.66 11.73
C ARG A 76 -18.71 4.75 12.77
N TYR A 77 -17.45 5.21 12.83
CA TYR A 77 -17.06 6.30 13.72
C TYR A 77 -17.82 7.59 13.41
N ILE A 78 -17.89 7.98 12.14
CA ILE A 78 -18.60 9.18 11.70
C ILE A 78 -20.11 9.06 11.98
N GLN A 79 -20.72 7.90 11.71
CA GLN A 79 -22.14 7.64 12.01
C GLN A 79 -22.46 7.77 13.51
N ASN A 80 -21.49 7.47 14.38
CA ASN A 80 -21.62 7.66 15.83
C ASN A 80 -21.30 9.09 16.31
N GLY A 81 -21.22 10.06 15.41
CA GLY A 81 -20.97 11.46 15.73
C GLY A 81 -19.50 11.85 15.84
N GLY A 82 -18.58 10.95 15.47
CA GLY A 82 -17.14 11.25 15.40
C GLY A 82 -16.80 12.20 14.25
N ARG A 83 -15.70 12.93 14.38
CA ARG A 83 -15.25 13.89 13.37
C ARG A 83 -14.22 13.27 12.43
N ARG A 84 -14.38 13.54 11.14
CA ARG A 84 -13.48 13.03 10.09
C ARG A 84 -12.02 13.48 10.30
N GLU A 85 -11.82 14.71 10.76
CA GLU A 85 -10.50 15.30 10.96
C GLU A 85 -9.68 14.58 12.04
N GLU A 86 -10.34 13.88 12.96
CA GLU A 86 -9.68 13.14 14.04
C GLU A 86 -9.10 11.80 13.60
N ILE A 87 -9.56 11.24 12.48
CA ILE A 87 -9.21 9.90 12.03
C ILE A 87 -7.78 9.86 11.52
N TYR A 88 -7.42 10.79 10.65
CA TYR A 88 -6.11 10.80 10.00
C TYR A 88 -4.92 10.90 11.00
N PRO A 89 -4.95 11.80 11.98
CA PRO A 89 -3.91 11.83 13.02
C PRO A 89 -3.82 10.51 13.82
N ARG A 90 -4.95 9.87 14.08
CA ARG A 90 -4.99 8.59 14.84
C ARG A 90 -4.41 7.44 14.02
N ILE A 91 -4.73 7.35 12.72
CA ILE A 91 -4.11 6.37 11.81
C ILE A 91 -2.60 6.59 11.75
N ARG A 92 -2.14 7.82 11.58
CA ARG A 92 -0.71 8.13 11.54
C ARG A 92 0.00 7.71 12.84
N THR A 93 -0.62 7.94 13.99
CA THR A 93 -0.05 7.51 15.27
C THR A 93 0.01 6.00 15.38
N LEU A 94 -1.06 5.30 14.96
CA LEU A 94 -1.10 3.83 14.94
C LEU A 94 -0.04 3.23 14.02
N LEU A 95 0.17 3.80 12.83
CA LEU A 95 1.22 3.34 11.91
C LEU A 95 2.62 3.46 12.54
N LYS A 96 2.88 4.55 13.27
CA LYS A 96 4.15 4.73 14.00
C LYS A 96 4.32 3.74 15.14
N GLU A 97 3.25 3.45 15.88
CA GLU A 97 3.27 2.51 17.00
C GLU A 97 3.41 1.06 16.52
N LEU A 98 2.67 0.68 15.49
CA LEU A 98 2.72 -0.66 14.91
C LEU A 98 4.07 -0.92 14.22
N ASN A 99 4.65 0.13 13.62
CA ASN A 99 5.92 0.09 12.91
C ASN A 99 6.10 -1.22 12.12
N PRO A 100 5.19 -1.52 11.17
CA PRO A 100 5.20 -2.79 10.45
C PRO A 100 6.51 -2.97 9.69
N ALA A 101 7.06 -4.18 9.73
CA ALA A 101 8.21 -4.52 8.91
C ALA A 101 7.84 -4.47 7.42
N VAL A 102 8.81 -4.12 6.58
CA VAL A 102 8.62 -4.13 5.13
C VAL A 102 8.31 -5.57 4.67
N PRO A 103 7.16 -5.80 4.01
CA PRO A 103 6.78 -7.11 3.50
C PRO A 103 7.81 -7.68 2.51
N PRO A 104 8.07 -9.00 2.54
CA PRO A 104 9.02 -9.63 1.62
C PRO A 104 8.69 -9.38 0.15
N ILE A 105 7.42 -9.31 -0.20
CA ILE A 105 6.96 -9.05 -1.56
C ILE A 105 7.34 -7.65 -2.05
N LEU A 106 7.28 -6.63 -1.18
CA LEU A 106 7.72 -5.27 -1.53
C LEU A 106 9.23 -5.21 -1.70
N ARG A 107 10.00 -5.97 -0.90
CA ARG A 107 11.45 -6.11 -1.10
C ARG A 107 11.78 -6.78 -2.45
N ALA A 108 11.05 -7.85 -2.80
CA ALA A 108 11.21 -8.52 -4.09
C ALA A 108 10.93 -7.57 -5.26
N LEU A 109 9.83 -6.79 -5.18
CA LEU A 109 9.47 -5.78 -6.16
C LEU A 109 10.55 -4.67 -6.26
N ALA A 110 11.08 -4.20 -5.12
CA ALA A 110 12.10 -3.17 -5.07
C ALA A 110 13.43 -3.59 -5.73
N LYS A 111 13.74 -4.90 -5.77
CA LYS A 111 14.95 -5.44 -6.45
C LYS A 111 14.89 -5.33 -7.97
N ILE A 112 13.70 -5.22 -8.56
CA ILE A 112 13.54 -5.08 -10.02
C ILE A 112 13.94 -3.66 -10.43
N ARG A 113 15.17 -3.49 -10.89
CA ARG A 113 15.77 -2.18 -11.19
C ARG A 113 15.27 -1.53 -12.48
N HIS A 114 14.50 -2.24 -13.29
CA HIS A 114 13.89 -1.72 -14.49
C HIS A 114 12.70 -0.76 -14.18
N PHE A 115 12.12 -0.86 -13.00
CA PHE A 115 11.06 0.05 -12.56
C PHE A 115 11.67 1.31 -11.92
N ASN A 116 11.46 2.47 -12.52
CA ASN A 116 11.92 3.76 -12.01
C ASN A 116 10.81 4.55 -11.31
N VAL A 117 9.56 4.29 -11.69
CA VAL A 117 8.37 4.94 -11.16
C VAL A 117 7.44 3.86 -10.62
N PHE A 118 6.83 4.15 -9.49
CA PHE A 118 5.81 3.30 -8.87
C PHE A 118 4.60 4.17 -8.54
N VAL A 119 3.42 3.60 -8.64
CA VAL A 119 2.19 4.20 -8.11
C VAL A 119 1.76 3.37 -6.92
N THR A 120 1.46 3.99 -5.80
CA THR A 120 0.85 3.31 -4.66
C THR A 120 -0.52 3.90 -4.36
N THR A 121 -1.47 3.03 -4.06
CA THR A 121 -2.82 3.41 -3.64
C THR A 121 -2.98 3.37 -2.12
N THR A 122 -1.88 3.12 -1.39
CA THR A 122 -1.85 3.08 0.07
C THR A 122 -1.25 4.37 0.64
N PHE A 123 -1.44 4.58 1.93
CA PHE A 123 -1.03 5.81 2.62
C PHE A 123 0.17 5.58 3.56
N ASP A 124 0.78 4.39 3.50
CA ASP A 124 1.98 4.04 4.25
C ASP A 124 3.26 4.36 3.48
N SER A 125 4.40 4.16 4.11
CA SER A 125 5.73 4.38 3.52
C SER A 125 6.50 3.08 3.25
N LEU A 126 5.86 1.91 3.30
CA LEU A 126 6.56 0.63 3.24
C LEU A 126 7.22 0.38 1.89
N LEU A 127 6.59 0.79 0.79
CA LEU A 127 7.21 0.70 -0.52
C LEU A 127 8.45 1.59 -0.63
N ALA A 128 8.37 2.84 -0.13
CA ALA A 128 9.53 3.75 -0.13
C ALA A 128 10.67 3.18 0.72
N GLN A 129 10.36 2.62 1.89
CA GLN A 129 11.34 1.94 2.74
C GLN A 129 11.97 0.74 2.03
N ALA A 130 11.17 -0.10 1.36
CA ALA A 130 11.68 -1.23 0.57
C ALA A 130 12.67 -0.77 -0.52
N LEU A 131 12.33 0.30 -1.23
CA LEU A 131 13.19 0.87 -2.27
C LEU A 131 14.49 1.44 -1.67
N ASP A 132 14.41 2.16 -0.57
CA ASP A 132 15.58 2.72 0.11
C ASP A 132 16.51 1.61 0.64
N GLU A 133 15.96 0.56 1.26
CA GLU A 133 16.73 -0.57 1.74
C GLU A 133 17.42 -1.34 0.61
N GLU A 134 16.70 -1.71 -0.45
CA GLU A 134 17.20 -2.60 -1.50
C GLU A 134 18.06 -1.87 -2.56
N ARG A 135 17.84 -0.58 -2.77
CA ARG A 135 18.54 0.18 -3.83
C ARG A 135 19.58 1.13 -3.31
N TYR A 136 19.39 1.67 -2.10
CA TYR A 136 20.20 2.75 -1.55
C TYR A 136 20.81 2.42 -0.18
N GLN A 137 20.87 1.13 0.19
CA GLN A 137 21.46 0.66 1.45
C GLN A 137 20.83 1.32 2.69
N GLY A 138 19.52 1.58 2.63
CA GLY A 138 18.76 2.25 3.70
C GLY A 138 18.86 3.77 3.71
N ALA A 139 19.62 4.39 2.79
CA ALA A 139 19.63 5.84 2.67
C ALA A 139 18.30 6.35 2.10
N PRO A 140 17.65 7.37 2.72
CA PRO A 140 16.35 7.88 2.29
C PRO A 140 16.50 8.70 1.01
N ARG A 141 16.44 8.04 -0.14
CA ARG A 141 16.57 8.66 -1.48
C ARG A 141 15.29 8.55 -2.32
N THR A 142 14.34 7.73 -1.88
CA THR A 142 13.06 7.60 -2.59
C THR A 142 12.21 8.84 -2.37
N VAL A 143 11.83 9.48 -3.47
CA VAL A 143 10.94 10.65 -3.43
C VAL A 143 9.50 10.17 -3.56
N SER A 144 8.66 10.47 -2.57
CA SER A 144 7.23 10.17 -2.58
C SER A 144 6.44 11.45 -2.80
N LEU A 145 5.61 11.46 -3.84
CA LEU A 145 4.72 12.57 -4.16
C LEU A 145 3.27 12.13 -3.91
N ALA A 146 2.56 12.90 -3.09
CA ALA A 146 1.15 12.66 -2.85
C ALA A 146 0.33 13.37 -3.92
N TYR A 147 -0.41 12.60 -4.74
CA TYR A 147 -1.32 13.19 -5.72
C TYR A 147 -2.65 13.54 -5.06
N SER A 148 -3.07 14.79 -5.22
CA SER A 148 -4.41 15.25 -4.88
C SER A 148 -5.02 15.97 -6.10
N PRO A 149 -6.22 15.57 -6.57
CA PRO A 149 -6.87 16.21 -7.73
C PRO A 149 -7.04 17.72 -7.59
N ASN A 150 -7.09 18.22 -6.37
CA ASN A 150 -7.31 19.66 -6.07
C ASN A 150 -6.01 20.42 -5.75
N ASN A 151 -4.86 19.76 -5.77
CA ASN A 151 -3.58 20.38 -5.46
C ASN A 151 -2.49 19.89 -6.43
N ASN A 152 -2.31 20.60 -7.54
CA ASN A 152 -1.32 20.27 -8.57
C ASN A 152 0.07 20.89 -8.27
N GLN A 153 0.27 21.49 -7.09
CA GLN A 153 1.52 22.21 -6.75
C GLN A 153 2.67 21.26 -6.37
N ASP A 154 2.39 19.98 -6.15
CA ASP A 154 3.38 19.01 -5.67
C ASP A 154 4.09 18.24 -6.81
N LEU A 155 3.74 18.50 -8.07
CA LEU A 155 4.46 17.92 -9.19
C LEU A 155 5.68 18.77 -9.53
N PRO A 156 6.89 18.16 -9.64
CA PRO A 156 8.08 18.88 -10.09
C PRO A 156 7.78 19.52 -11.45
N ALA A 157 8.10 20.81 -11.59
CA ALA A 157 8.16 21.44 -12.90
C ALA A 157 9.36 20.83 -13.64
N ASP A 158 9.13 20.34 -14.87
CA ASP A 158 10.18 19.83 -15.76
C ASP A 158 11.29 20.86 -16.01
#